data_82fac2aec2582b9463c361f3df81a9aa
#
_entry.id   82fac2aec2582b9463c361f3df81a9aa
#
_cell.length_a   1.000
_cell.length_b   1.000
_cell.length_c   1.000
_cell.angle_alpha   90.00
_cell.angle_beta   90.00
_cell.angle_gamma   90.00
#
_symmetry.space_group_name_H-M   'P 1'
#
loop_
_entity.id
_entity.type
_entity.pdbx_description
1 polymer ?
#
loop_
_entity_poly.entity_id
_entity_poly.type
_entity_poly.pdbx_seq_one_letter_code
_entity_poly.pdbx_strand_id
1 'polypeptide(L)'
;MSPFTTKTNTLVVGLLVFLSSTQLSAQGPKNSKDLEGWSAVQIDVKATENLSFSISEHLRYKDDISTLSSYFTQLETSYEIFKDFELGGGVRFIKKNDDIGKKQGIESHFRYQIDASYKHEVKLLNLSYRLRYQNKNELGFSEEEGDIAKEQLRFMAAIGYKLDSIGIVFKLKAELFSTISKQEMEDEEGDRFLTESGINKINRNRFTLMASRKFENIGKFAVFYRIQEDLKGIEGTVSKSIIGFKYSYGLDFTK
;
A
#
# COMPACT_ATOMS: atom_id res chain seq x y z
N MET A 1 28.92 35.41 1.03
CA MET A 1 27.64 34.93 1.61
C MET A 1 26.86 34.18 0.52
N SER A 2 26.68 32.88 0.72
CA SER A 2 26.18 31.94 -0.30
C SER A 2 24.65 32.02 -0.41
N PRO A 3 24.06 32.08 -1.63
CA PRO A 3 22.60 32.13 -1.83
C PRO A 3 21.90 30.77 -1.62
N PHE A 4 22.61 29.76 -1.10
CA PHE A 4 22.09 28.39 -0.95
C PHE A 4 21.16 28.15 0.25
N THR A 5 21.19 29.01 1.26
CA THR A 5 20.43 28.83 2.51
C THR A 5 18.95 29.19 2.39
N THR A 6 18.58 30.08 1.49
CA THR A 6 17.20 30.59 1.38
C THR A 6 16.26 29.61 0.67
N LYS A 7 16.74 28.84 -0.32
CA LYS A 7 15.89 27.92 -1.10
C LYS A 7 15.50 26.65 -0.33
N THR A 8 16.38 26.19 0.56
CA THR A 8 16.12 24.99 1.38
C THR A 8 15.06 25.26 2.45
N ASN A 9 15.08 26.45 3.04
CA ASN A 9 14.10 26.86 4.04
C ASN A 9 12.69 27.01 3.46
N THR A 10 12.55 27.49 2.23
CA THR A 10 11.24 27.63 1.58
C THR A 10 10.58 26.28 1.28
N LEU A 11 11.36 25.26 0.96
CA LEU A 11 10.86 23.92 0.65
C LEU A 11 10.43 23.17 1.93
N VAL A 12 11.15 23.36 3.02
CA VAL A 12 10.80 22.80 4.34
C VAL A 12 9.56 23.49 4.92
N VAL A 13 9.44 24.81 4.77
CA VAL A 13 8.26 25.58 5.19
C VAL A 13 7.04 25.19 4.35
N GLY A 14 7.18 25.00 3.04
CA GLY A 14 6.10 24.52 2.17
C GLY A 14 5.60 23.13 2.56
N LEU A 15 6.49 22.23 2.96
CA LEU A 15 6.14 20.88 3.42
C LEU A 15 5.44 20.91 4.79
N LEU A 16 5.87 21.79 5.69
CA LEU A 16 5.24 21.99 7.01
C LEU A 16 3.85 22.63 6.91
N VAL A 17 3.64 23.58 6.00
CA VAL A 17 2.34 24.20 5.74
C VAL A 17 1.36 23.19 5.13
N PHE A 18 1.82 22.28 4.27
CA PHE A 18 0.98 21.22 3.72
C PHE A 18 0.55 20.19 4.78
N LEU A 19 1.40 19.91 5.77
CA LEU A 19 1.09 19.03 6.90
C LEU A 19 0.10 19.65 7.89
N SER A 20 0.07 20.98 8.00
CA SER A 20 -0.87 21.69 8.89
C SER A 20 -2.28 21.82 8.31
N SER A 21 -2.45 21.70 6.99
CA SER A 21 -3.77 21.79 6.35
C SER A 21 -4.61 20.51 6.44
N THR A 22 -4.08 19.41 6.96
CA THR A 22 -4.81 18.14 7.15
C THR A 22 -5.65 18.07 8.43
N GLN A 23 -5.72 19.15 9.21
CA GLN A 23 -6.53 19.22 10.45
C GLN A 23 -8.02 19.51 10.22
N LEU A 24 -8.47 19.61 8.98
CA LEU A 24 -9.85 19.93 8.65
C LEU A 24 -10.63 18.65 8.33
N SER A 25 -11.10 17.97 9.36
CA SER A 25 -12.34 17.14 9.36
C SER A 25 -12.42 16.27 10.61
N ALA A 26 -12.41 16.87 11.79
CA ALA A 26 -12.54 16.15 13.07
C ALA A 26 -13.94 16.27 13.69
N GLN A 27 -15.01 16.41 12.89
CA GLN A 27 -16.39 16.43 13.39
C GLN A 27 -17.30 15.62 12.48
N GLY A 28 -17.09 14.31 12.44
CA GLY A 28 -18.02 13.35 11.87
C GLY A 28 -18.37 12.27 12.90
N PRO A 29 -19.44 11.48 12.70
CA PRO A 29 -19.89 10.46 13.64
C PRO A 29 -18.77 9.46 13.93
N LYS A 30 -18.76 8.88 15.12
CA LYS A 30 -17.75 7.96 15.71
C LYS A 30 -16.92 7.19 14.66
N ASN A 31 -15.87 7.80 14.15
CA ASN A 31 -14.88 7.10 13.34
C ASN A 31 -13.99 6.31 14.29
N SER A 32 -14.04 5.01 14.23
CA SER A 32 -13.07 4.17 14.90
C SER A 32 -11.69 4.49 14.33
N LYS A 33 -10.90 5.27 15.05
CA LYS A 33 -9.51 5.54 14.71
C LYS A 33 -8.71 4.38 15.23
N ASP A 34 -8.38 3.43 14.35
CA ASP A 34 -7.50 2.32 14.70
C ASP A 34 -6.04 2.67 14.35
N LEU A 35 -5.12 2.28 15.22
CA LEU A 35 -3.68 2.33 14.96
C LEU A 35 -3.20 0.93 14.59
N GLU A 36 -2.84 0.75 13.31
CA GLU A 36 -2.28 -0.50 12.81
C GLU A 36 -0.75 -0.47 12.77
N GLY A 37 -0.13 -1.62 13.01
CA GLY A 37 1.31 -1.84 12.86
C GLY A 37 1.60 -2.76 11.67
N TRP A 38 2.44 -2.32 10.71
CA TRP A 38 2.80 -3.14 9.55
C TRP A 38 4.31 -3.33 9.45
N SER A 39 4.75 -4.57 9.31
CA SER A 39 6.15 -4.88 9.06
C SER A 39 6.32 -5.75 7.83
N ALA A 40 7.48 -5.64 7.18
CA ALA A 40 7.82 -6.45 6.03
C ALA A 40 9.32 -6.69 5.94
N VAL A 41 9.66 -7.90 5.48
CA VAL A 41 11.00 -8.27 5.03
C VAL A 41 10.92 -8.67 3.57
N GLN A 42 11.85 -8.21 2.74
CA GLN A 42 11.84 -8.44 1.30
C GLN A 42 13.23 -8.76 0.78
N ILE A 43 13.31 -9.69 -0.16
CA ILE A 43 14.48 -9.95 -0.99
C ILE A 43 14.11 -9.52 -2.41
N ASP A 44 14.91 -8.63 -2.96
CA ASP A 44 14.82 -8.17 -4.34
C ASP A 44 15.94 -8.83 -5.16
N VAL A 45 15.61 -9.43 -6.29
CA VAL A 45 16.54 -10.11 -7.18
C VAL A 45 16.48 -9.44 -8.55
N LYS A 46 17.60 -8.84 -8.97
CA LYS A 46 17.79 -8.38 -10.34
C LYS A 46 18.40 -9.52 -11.14
N ALA A 47 17.58 -10.24 -11.91
CA ALA A 47 18.00 -11.44 -12.66
C ALA A 47 18.66 -11.08 -13.99
N THR A 48 18.14 -10.08 -14.70
CA THR A 48 18.74 -9.48 -15.89
C THR A 48 18.65 -7.95 -15.78
N GLU A 49 19.16 -7.24 -16.78
CA GLU A 49 19.05 -5.77 -16.80
C GLU A 49 17.60 -5.29 -16.73
N ASN A 50 16.68 -6.03 -17.33
CA ASN A 50 15.29 -5.66 -17.45
C ASN A 50 14.36 -6.48 -16.54
N LEU A 51 14.78 -7.67 -16.05
CA LEU A 51 13.93 -8.59 -15.31
C LEU A 51 14.31 -8.61 -13.83
N SER A 52 13.33 -8.35 -12.99
CA SER A 52 13.47 -8.40 -11.53
C SER A 52 12.38 -9.25 -10.89
N PHE A 53 12.73 -9.91 -9.79
CA PHE A 53 11.83 -10.66 -8.93
C PHE A 53 11.91 -10.14 -7.50
N SER A 54 10.86 -10.34 -6.74
CA SER A 54 10.95 -10.15 -5.29
C SER A 54 10.08 -11.16 -4.55
N ILE A 55 10.56 -11.54 -3.37
CA ILE A 55 9.79 -12.27 -2.37
C ILE A 55 9.73 -11.45 -1.10
N SER A 56 8.58 -11.39 -0.48
CA SER A 56 8.42 -10.64 0.77
C SER A 56 7.43 -11.29 1.71
N GLU A 57 7.76 -11.22 3.01
CA GLU A 57 6.91 -11.61 4.13
C GLU A 57 6.40 -10.38 4.83
N HIS A 58 5.12 -10.40 5.18
CA HIS A 58 4.44 -9.27 5.79
C HIS A 58 3.66 -9.68 7.02
N LEU A 59 3.73 -8.86 8.06
CA LEU A 59 2.92 -8.95 9.26
C LEU A 59 2.12 -7.66 9.43
N ARG A 60 0.86 -7.79 9.83
CA ARG A 60 -0.02 -6.66 10.11
C ARG A 60 -0.74 -6.88 11.42
N TYR A 61 -0.72 -5.87 12.25
CA TYR A 61 -1.41 -5.81 13.53
C TYR A 61 -2.49 -4.75 13.46
N LYS A 62 -3.62 -4.98 14.11
CA LYS A 62 -4.76 -4.08 14.30
C LYS A 62 -5.04 -3.86 15.78
N ASP A 63 -6.10 -3.15 16.12
CA ASP A 63 -6.56 -2.90 17.48
C ASP A 63 -5.44 -2.31 18.35
N ASP A 64 -4.94 -1.13 17.95
CA ASP A 64 -3.82 -0.44 18.61
C ASP A 64 -2.54 -1.30 18.66
N ILE A 65 -2.26 -2.03 17.57
CA ILE A 65 -1.09 -2.91 17.40
C ILE A 65 -1.11 -4.13 18.34
N SER A 66 -2.22 -4.45 18.96
CA SER A 66 -2.34 -5.55 19.94
C SER A 66 -2.68 -6.90 19.31
N THR A 67 -3.43 -6.91 18.20
CA THR A 67 -3.98 -8.12 17.57
C THR A 67 -3.38 -8.36 16.20
N LEU A 68 -2.92 -9.58 15.93
CA LEU A 68 -2.47 -9.98 14.59
C LEU A 68 -3.66 -9.96 13.62
N SER A 69 -3.65 -9.05 12.67
CA SER A 69 -4.69 -8.92 11.64
C SER A 69 -4.48 -9.88 10.47
N SER A 70 -3.24 -9.96 9.98
CA SER A 70 -2.90 -10.84 8.86
C SER A 70 -1.39 -11.00 8.71
N TYR A 71 -1.00 -12.12 8.13
CA TYR A 71 0.34 -12.31 7.60
C TYR A 71 0.28 -12.88 6.18
N PHE A 72 1.28 -12.59 5.36
CA PHE A 72 1.27 -13.07 3.99
C PHE A 72 2.64 -13.06 3.34
N THR A 73 2.81 -14.05 2.46
CA THR A 73 3.91 -14.13 1.50
C THR A 73 3.48 -13.50 0.19
N GLN A 74 4.34 -12.70 -0.41
CA GLN A 74 4.12 -12.11 -1.72
C GLN A 74 5.31 -12.37 -2.63
N LEU A 75 5.02 -12.84 -3.85
CA LEU A 75 5.96 -12.96 -4.95
C LEU A 75 5.59 -11.94 -6.02
N GLU A 76 6.55 -11.20 -6.50
CA GLU A 76 6.35 -10.22 -7.58
C GLU A 76 7.44 -10.38 -8.64
N THR A 77 7.11 -10.06 -9.87
CA THR A 77 8.04 -9.92 -10.97
C THR A 77 7.79 -8.60 -11.68
N SER A 78 8.82 -8.01 -12.25
CA SER A 78 8.71 -6.84 -13.13
C SER A 78 9.69 -6.95 -14.28
N TYR A 79 9.26 -6.45 -15.44
CA TYR A 79 10.03 -6.39 -16.67
C TYR A 79 10.00 -4.96 -17.21
N GLU A 80 11.17 -4.36 -17.35
CA GLU A 80 11.34 -3.04 -17.98
C GLU A 80 11.24 -3.21 -19.50
N ILE A 81 10.13 -2.74 -20.09
CA ILE A 81 9.87 -2.85 -21.53
C ILE A 81 10.66 -1.80 -22.32
N PHE A 82 10.69 -0.60 -21.78
CA PHE A 82 11.52 0.50 -22.25
C PHE A 82 11.85 1.39 -21.05
N LYS A 83 12.81 2.28 -21.24
CA LYS A 83 13.31 3.15 -20.18
C LYS A 83 12.18 3.76 -19.36
N ASP A 84 12.24 3.58 -18.05
CA ASP A 84 11.32 4.13 -17.07
C ASP A 84 9.89 3.51 -17.07
N PHE A 85 9.58 2.58 -17.98
CA PHE A 85 8.30 1.90 -18.02
C PHE A 85 8.43 0.40 -17.78
N GLU A 86 7.73 -0.08 -16.76
CA GLU A 86 7.76 -1.47 -16.31
C GLU A 86 6.35 -2.07 -16.35
N LEU A 87 6.23 -3.29 -16.85
CA LEU A 87 5.09 -4.17 -16.57
C LEU A 87 5.50 -5.17 -15.49
N GLY A 88 4.57 -5.47 -14.61
CA GLY A 88 4.80 -6.40 -13.53
C GLY A 88 3.57 -7.22 -13.21
N GLY A 89 3.78 -8.20 -12.37
CA GLY A 89 2.73 -9.04 -11.84
C GLY A 89 3.15 -9.65 -10.53
N GLY A 90 2.21 -10.28 -9.85
CA GLY A 90 2.55 -10.96 -8.61
C GLY A 90 1.40 -11.71 -8.00
N VAL A 91 1.75 -12.58 -7.09
CA VAL A 91 0.80 -13.38 -6.31
C VAL A 91 1.03 -13.18 -4.83
N ARG A 92 -0.02 -13.37 -4.05
CA ARG A 92 0.04 -13.25 -2.59
C ARG A 92 -0.82 -14.33 -1.96
N PHE A 93 -0.23 -15.05 -1.00
CA PHE A 93 -0.91 -15.99 -0.12
C PHE A 93 -1.09 -15.32 1.24
N ILE A 94 -2.34 -15.19 1.68
CA ILE A 94 -2.72 -14.38 2.84
C ILE A 94 -3.39 -15.29 3.86
N LYS A 95 -2.94 -15.20 5.11
CA LYS A 95 -3.67 -15.68 6.29
C LYS A 95 -4.20 -14.45 7.02
N LYS A 96 -5.50 -14.33 7.10
CA LYS A 96 -6.20 -13.22 7.75
C LYS A 96 -6.90 -13.75 9.00
N ASN A 97 -6.74 -13.05 10.11
CA ASN A 97 -7.52 -13.33 11.31
C ASN A 97 -8.87 -12.64 11.18
N ASP A 98 -9.92 -13.44 11.07
CA ASP A 98 -11.30 -12.96 11.11
C ASP A 98 -11.87 -13.21 12.52
N ASP A 99 -12.15 -12.12 13.21
CA ASP A 99 -12.70 -12.06 14.56
C ASP A 99 -14.10 -11.45 14.59
N ILE A 100 -14.73 -11.30 13.41
CA ILE A 100 -16.05 -10.70 13.23
C ILE A 100 -17.01 -11.77 12.68
N GLY A 101 -18.29 -11.73 13.16
CA GLY A 101 -19.33 -12.62 12.67
C GLY A 101 -19.39 -13.96 13.40
N LYS A 102 -20.22 -14.88 12.86
CA LYS A 102 -20.52 -16.20 13.48
C LYS A 102 -19.41 -17.22 13.27
N LYS A 103 -18.64 -17.10 12.18
CA LYS A 103 -17.48 -17.96 11.87
C LYS A 103 -16.22 -17.15 12.06
N GLN A 104 -15.53 -17.40 13.15
CA GLN A 104 -14.26 -16.74 13.47
C GLN A 104 -13.08 -17.70 13.26
N GLY A 105 -11.92 -17.16 12.91
CA GLY A 105 -10.72 -17.96 12.74
C GLY A 105 -9.75 -17.39 11.71
N ILE A 106 -8.85 -18.25 11.23
CA ILE A 106 -7.86 -17.87 10.22
C ILE A 106 -8.38 -18.23 8.83
N GLU A 107 -8.72 -17.22 8.06
CA GLU A 107 -9.07 -17.34 6.65
C GLU A 107 -7.83 -17.37 5.78
N SER A 108 -7.89 -18.16 4.71
CA SER A 108 -6.84 -18.24 3.70
C SER A 108 -7.31 -17.56 2.43
N HIS A 109 -6.52 -16.60 1.93
CA HIS A 109 -6.85 -15.94 0.68
C HIS A 109 -5.69 -16.01 -0.31
N PHE A 110 -6.04 -16.08 -1.57
CA PHE A 110 -5.12 -15.91 -2.68
C PHE A 110 -5.41 -14.59 -3.40
N ARG A 111 -4.36 -13.88 -3.78
CA ARG A 111 -4.47 -12.67 -4.60
C ARG A 111 -3.45 -12.69 -5.70
N TYR A 112 -3.88 -12.37 -6.92
CA TYR A 112 -2.96 -12.02 -8.00
C TYR A 112 -3.13 -10.56 -8.41
N GLN A 113 -2.12 -10.04 -9.08
CA GLN A 113 -2.09 -8.65 -9.51
C GLN A 113 -1.27 -8.48 -10.80
N ILE A 114 -1.64 -7.48 -11.58
CA ILE A 114 -0.91 -7.02 -12.77
C ILE A 114 -0.69 -5.52 -12.62
N ASP A 115 0.52 -5.07 -12.92
CA ASP A 115 0.98 -3.71 -12.73
C ASP A 115 1.52 -3.10 -14.02
N ALA A 116 1.20 -1.85 -14.28
CA ALA A 116 1.91 -0.97 -15.20
C ALA A 116 2.47 0.20 -14.39
N SER A 117 3.78 0.42 -14.49
CA SER A 117 4.49 1.44 -13.71
C SER A 117 5.32 2.32 -14.63
N TYR A 118 5.33 3.63 -14.33
CA TYR A 118 6.17 4.61 -15.00
C TYR A 118 6.89 5.45 -13.97
N LYS A 119 8.20 5.66 -14.19
CA LYS A 119 9.06 6.46 -13.30
C LYS A 119 9.80 7.48 -14.15
N HIS A 120 9.98 8.68 -13.64
CA HIS A 120 10.84 9.67 -14.27
C HIS A 120 11.38 10.66 -13.24
N GLU A 121 12.43 11.34 -13.62
CA GLU A 121 13.07 12.33 -12.77
C GLU A 121 12.81 13.74 -13.29
N VAL A 122 12.43 14.64 -12.38
CA VAL A 122 12.28 16.05 -12.65
C VAL A 122 13.16 16.82 -11.67
N LYS A 123 14.31 17.28 -12.13
CA LYS A 123 15.35 17.91 -11.30
C LYS A 123 15.79 16.98 -10.14
N LEU A 124 15.43 17.33 -8.90
CA LEU A 124 15.77 16.57 -7.68
C LEU A 124 14.65 15.63 -7.24
N LEU A 125 13.55 15.59 -7.98
CA LEU A 125 12.37 14.83 -7.62
C LEU A 125 12.25 13.58 -8.47
N ASN A 126 12.03 12.44 -7.83
CA ASN A 126 11.69 11.18 -8.46
C ASN A 126 10.17 11.00 -8.45
N LEU A 127 9.55 11.04 -9.60
CA LEU A 127 8.12 10.84 -9.78
C LEU A 127 7.86 9.39 -10.18
N SER A 128 6.83 8.77 -9.63
CA SER A 128 6.44 7.42 -10.01
C SER A 128 4.92 7.26 -9.97
N TYR A 129 4.42 6.55 -10.96
CA TYR A 129 3.01 6.23 -11.12
C TYR A 129 2.86 4.73 -11.28
N ARG A 130 1.76 4.17 -10.81
CA ARG A 130 1.42 2.77 -11.01
C ARG A 130 -0.08 2.60 -11.12
N LEU A 131 -0.49 1.90 -12.16
CA LEU A 131 -1.82 1.33 -12.30
C LEU A 131 -1.73 -0.15 -11.97
N ARG A 132 -2.60 -0.65 -11.10
CA ARG A 132 -2.65 -2.05 -10.68
C ARG A 132 -4.07 -2.56 -10.81
N TYR A 133 -4.23 -3.68 -11.51
CA TYR A 133 -5.38 -4.56 -11.35
C TYR A 133 -5.04 -5.63 -10.31
N GLN A 134 -5.97 -5.97 -9.45
CA GLN A 134 -5.83 -7.07 -8.51
C GLN A 134 -7.16 -7.79 -8.31
N ASN A 135 -7.06 -9.10 -8.13
CA ASN A 135 -8.16 -9.97 -7.78
C ASN A 135 -7.79 -10.76 -6.51
N LYS A 136 -8.72 -10.88 -5.57
CA LYS A 136 -8.51 -11.56 -4.29
C LYS A 136 -9.68 -12.49 -4.03
N ASN A 137 -9.41 -13.77 -3.79
CA ASN A 137 -10.38 -14.82 -3.46
C ASN A 137 -10.07 -15.42 -2.09
N GLU A 138 -11.06 -15.97 -1.44
CA GLU A 138 -10.89 -16.86 -0.28
C GLU A 138 -10.63 -18.30 -0.76
N LEU A 139 -9.66 -18.97 -0.17
CA LEU A 139 -9.33 -20.35 -0.52
C LEU A 139 -10.18 -21.32 0.30
N GLY A 140 -10.79 -22.28 -0.38
CA GLY A 140 -11.60 -23.31 0.24
C GLY A 140 -13.10 -23.04 0.19
N PHE A 141 -13.51 -21.93 -0.45
CA PHE A 141 -14.89 -21.61 -0.75
C PHE A 141 -15.04 -21.37 -2.25
N SER A 142 -16.20 -21.77 -2.79
CA SER A 142 -16.58 -21.49 -4.17
C SER A 142 -17.53 -20.27 -4.24
N GLU A 143 -17.73 -19.75 -5.45
CA GLU A 143 -18.73 -18.69 -5.66
C GLU A 143 -20.15 -19.11 -5.23
N GLU A 144 -20.48 -20.41 -5.36
CA GLU A 144 -21.77 -20.97 -4.93
C GLU A 144 -21.89 -21.00 -3.39
N GLU A 145 -20.76 -21.02 -2.67
CA GLU A 145 -20.70 -20.97 -1.21
C GLU A 145 -20.54 -19.55 -0.67
N GLY A 146 -20.51 -18.55 -1.57
CA GLY A 146 -20.49 -17.12 -1.23
C GLY A 146 -19.10 -16.46 -1.32
N ASP A 147 -18.04 -17.14 -1.76
CA ASP A 147 -16.78 -16.45 -2.03
C ASP A 147 -16.85 -15.71 -3.36
N ILE A 148 -16.92 -14.40 -3.26
CA ILE A 148 -16.88 -13.54 -4.43
C ILE A 148 -15.55 -12.86 -4.53
N ALA A 149 -14.88 -13.12 -5.65
CA ALA A 149 -13.60 -12.52 -5.95
C ALA A 149 -13.67 -11.00 -5.86
N LYS A 150 -12.85 -10.42 -4.99
CA LYS A 150 -12.74 -8.97 -4.86
C LYS A 150 -11.78 -8.41 -5.88
N GLU A 151 -12.32 -7.83 -6.94
CA GLU A 151 -11.56 -7.18 -7.99
C GLU A 151 -11.42 -5.69 -7.75
N GLN A 152 -10.21 -5.17 -7.93
CA GLN A 152 -9.93 -3.76 -7.69
C GLN A 152 -8.94 -3.19 -8.70
N LEU A 153 -9.19 -1.98 -9.14
CA LEU A 153 -8.20 -1.11 -9.77
C LEU A 153 -7.58 -0.20 -8.71
N ARG A 154 -6.27 0.02 -8.82
CA ARG A 154 -5.54 0.91 -7.92
C ARG A 154 -4.63 1.81 -8.75
N PHE A 155 -4.77 3.10 -8.51
CA PHE A 155 -3.85 4.10 -9.04
C PHE A 155 -2.96 4.62 -7.91
N MET A 156 -1.66 4.71 -8.14
CA MET A 156 -0.70 5.30 -7.21
C MET A 156 0.10 6.37 -7.93
N ALA A 157 0.27 7.50 -7.26
CA ALA A 157 1.26 8.52 -7.59
C ALA A 157 2.20 8.71 -6.40
N ALA A 158 3.49 8.91 -6.67
CA ALA A 158 4.46 9.17 -5.62
C ALA A 158 5.53 10.17 -6.06
N ILE A 159 5.99 10.96 -5.08
CA ILE A 159 7.08 11.93 -5.22
C ILE A 159 8.16 11.52 -4.23
N GLY A 160 9.38 11.33 -4.72
CA GLY A 160 10.56 11.02 -3.93
C GLY A 160 11.56 12.17 -3.97
N TYR A 161 12.23 12.42 -2.85
CA TYR A 161 13.33 13.35 -2.73
C TYR A 161 14.46 12.70 -1.94
N LYS A 162 15.67 12.73 -2.49
CA LYS A 162 16.87 12.21 -1.81
C LYS A 162 17.62 13.35 -1.14
N LEU A 163 17.82 13.24 0.16
CA LEU A 163 18.67 14.14 0.92
C LEU A 163 20.09 13.54 0.98
N ASP A 164 20.94 13.98 0.04
CA ASP A 164 22.27 13.39 -0.18
C ASP A 164 23.18 13.51 1.05
N SER A 165 23.08 14.60 1.82
CA SER A 165 23.92 14.83 3.01
C SER A 165 23.86 13.70 4.05
N ILE A 166 22.72 13.01 4.15
CA ILE A 166 22.52 11.89 5.10
C ILE A 166 22.10 10.59 4.40
N GLY A 167 21.97 10.60 3.07
CA GLY A 167 21.60 9.43 2.27
C GLY A 167 20.18 8.91 2.52
N ILE A 168 19.27 9.76 3.02
CA ILE A 168 17.86 9.41 3.26
C ILE A 168 17.02 9.83 2.05
N VAL A 169 16.14 8.91 1.63
CA VAL A 169 15.12 9.18 0.63
C VAL A 169 13.76 9.33 1.31
N PHE A 170 13.18 10.50 1.20
CA PHE A 170 11.79 10.75 1.57
C PHE A 170 10.89 10.47 0.38
N LYS A 171 9.73 9.87 0.63
CA LYS A 171 8.73 9.60 -0.41
C LYS A 171 7.33 9.85 0.12
N LEU A 172 6.57 10.68 -0.59
CA LEU A 172 5.14 10.87 -0.39
C LEU A 172 4.40 10.08 -1.45
N LYS A 173 3.39 9.29 -1.05
CA LYS A 173 2.57 8.47 -1.95
C LYS A 173 1.10 8.75 -1.71
N ALA A 174 0.34 8.82 -2.78
CA ALA A 174 -1.12 8.81 -2.78
C ALA A 174 -1.61 7.61 -3.58
N GLU A 175 -2.57 6.85 -3.04
CA GLU A 175 -3.18 5.70 -3.71
C GLU A 175 -4.70 5.82 -3.66
N LEU A 176 -5.33 5.57 -4.79
CA LEU A 176 -6.78 5.49 -4.95
C LEU A 176 -7.15 4.05 -5.30
N PHE A 177 -8.25 3.57 -4.75
CA PHE A 177 -8.77 2.22 -4.98
C PHE A 177 -10.20 2.32 -5.48
N SER A 178 -10.48 1.57 -6.53
CA SER A 178 -11.82 1.38 -7.07
C SER A 178 -12.12 -0.11 -7.12
N THR A 179 -13.21 -0.54 -6.53
CA THR A 179 -13.69 -1.91 -6.65
C THR A 179 -14.53 -2.03 -7.92
N ILE A 180 -14.27 -3.07 -8.72
CA ILE A 180 -14.93 -3.32 -10.00
C ILE A 180 -15.79 -4.59 -10.01
N SER A 181 -15.64 -5.47 -9.01
CA SER A 181 -16.52 -6.61 -8.78
C SER A 181 -17.71 -6.22 -7.90
N LYS A 182 -18.74 -7.05 -7.90
CA LYS A 182 -19.78 -7.01 -6.87
C LYS A 182 -19.12 -7.13 -5.49
N GLN A 183 -19.74 -6.53 -4.50
CA GLN A 183 -19.27 -6.62 -3.12
C GLN A 183 -20.20 -7.52 -2.33
N GLU A 184 -19.62 -8.40 -1.54
CA GLU A 184 -20.33 -9.11 -0.52
C GLU A 184 -20.58 -8.17 0.66
N MET A 185 -21.80 -8.11 1.12
CA MET A 185 -22.19 -7.45 2.35
C MET A 185 -22.89 -8.46 3.25
N GLU A 186 -22.72 -8.31 4.55
CA GLU A 186 -23.39 -9.09 5.57
C GLU A 186 -24.47 -8.20 6.20
N ASP A 187 -25.68 -8.71 6.34
CA ASP A 187 -26.77 -8.02 7.04
C ASP A 187 -26.67 -8.18 8.56
N GLU A 188 -27.61 -7.59 9.30
CA GLU A 188 -27.65 -7.66 10.76
C GLU A 188 -27.90 -9.09 11.29
N GLU A 189 -28.43 -9.98 10.45
CA GLU A 189 -28.70 -11.39 10.77
C GLU A 189 -27.49 -12.29 10.46
N GLY A 190 -26.47 -11.74 9.78
CA GLY A 190 -25.25 -12.42 9.39
C GLY A 190 -25.38 -13.18 8.07
N ASP A 191 -26.41 -12.87 7.29
CA ASP A 191 -26.59 -13.42 5.95
C ASP A 191 -25.82 -12.59 4.92
N ARG A 192 -25.09 -13.27 4.05
CA ARG A 192 -24.26 -12.64 3.02
C ARG A 192 -25.04 -12.43 1.74
N PHE A 193 -24.98 -11.24 1.21
CA PHE A 193 -25.60 -10.90 -0.07
C PHE A 193 -24.70 -10.06 -0.96
N LEU A 194 -24.94 -10.13 -2.26
CA LEU A 194 -24.22 -9.38 -3.26
C LEU A 194 -24.84 -8.01 -3.48
N THR A 195 -23.99 -6.99 -3.46
CA THR A 195 -24.40 -5.64 -3.83
C THR A 195 -23.55 -5.08 -4.96
N GLU A 196 -24.16 -4.34 -5.85
CA GLU A 196 -23.49 -3.52 -6.86
C GLU A 196 -23.12 -2.13 -6.33
N SER A 197 -23.47 -1.84 -5.09
CA SER A 197 -23.15 -0.56 -4.46
C SER A 197 -21.63 -0.36 -4.40
N GLY A 198 -21.17 0.75 -4.94
CA GLY A 198 -19.73 1.09 -4.93
C GLY A 198 -18.90 0.52 -6.08
N ILE A 199 -19.49 -0.24 -7.03
CA ILE A 199 -18.80 -0.65 -8.26
C ILE A 199 -18.38 0.61 -9.04
N ASN A 200 -17.13 0.60 -9.54
CA ASN A 200 -16.52 1.69 -10.30
C ASN A 200 -16.44 3.04 -9.55
N LYS A 201 -16.60 3.03 -8.23
CA LYS A 201 -16.40 4.20 -7.39
C LYS A 201 -15.08 4.09 -6.63
N ILE A 202 -14.47 5.22 -6.34
CA ILE A 202 -13.34 5.26 -5.41
C ILE A 202 -13.90 4.95 -4.03
N ASN A 203 -13.48 3.82 -3.48
CA ASN A 203 -13.95 3.34 -2.17
C ASN A 203 -12.87 3.35 -1.09
N ARG A 204 -11.62 3.68 -1.46
CA ARG A 204 -10.51 3.83 -0.52
C ARG A 204 -9.47 4.78 -1.07
N ASN A 205 -8.90 5.58 -0.18
CA ASN A 205 -7.70 6.36 -0.43
C ASN A 205 -6.63 6.06 0.62
N ARG A 206 -5.38 6.30 0.26
CA ARG A 206 -4.21 6.16 1.15
C ARG A 206 -3.21 7.24 0.88
N PHE A 207 -2.72 7.84 1.94
CA PHE A 207 -1.59 8.75 1.92
C PHE A 207 -0.46 8.16 2.75
N THR A 208 0.75 8.11 2.22
CA THR A 208 1.89 7.51 2.91
C THR A 208 3.08 8.44 2.83
N LEU A 209 3.62 8.80 3.98
CA LEU A 209 4.93 9.41 4.12
C LEU A 209 5.94 8.32 4.50
N MET A 210 7.04 8.23 3.78
CA MET A 210 8.07 7.21 3.98
C MET A 210 9.44 7.87 4.02
N ALA A 211 10.28 7.43 4.94
CA ALA A 211 11.71 7.70 4.96
C ALA A 211 12.47 6.38 4.81
N SER A 212 13.49 6.34 3.97
CA SER A 212 14.28 5.13 3.78
C SER A 212 15.75 5.45 3.56
N ARG A 213 16.63 4.53 4.02
CA ARG A 213 18.08 4.60 3.83
C ARG A 213 18.61 3.24 3.40
N LYS A 214 19.46 3.24 2.38
CA LYS A 214 20.20 2.05 1.96
C LYS A 214 21.58 2.09 2.60
N PHE A 215 21.98 0.97 3.17
CA PHE A 215 23.33 0.74 3.71
C PHE A 215 23.99 -0.29 2.81
N GLU A 216 25.25 -0.06 2.46
CA GLU A 216 26.03 -1.00 1.68
C GLU A 216 26.14 -2.34 2.42
N ASN A 217 26.01 -3.44 1.72
CA ASN A 217 26.08 -4.83 2.22
C ASN A 217 25.06 -5.24 3.29
N ILE A 218 24.28 -4.29 3.83
CA ILE A 218 23.27 -4.58 4.87
C ILE A 218 21.86 -4.59 4.28
N GLY A 219 21.59 -3.73 3.29
CA GLY A 219 20.25 -3.61 2.70
C GLY A 219 19.61 -2.25 2.94
N LYS A 220 18.33 -2.15 2.72
CA LYS A 220 17.54 -0.92 2.82
C LYS A 220 16.52 -1.02 3.92
N PHE A 221 16.51 -0.04 4.80
CA PHE A 221 15.51 0.15 5.85
C PHE A 221 14.57 1.28 5.46
N ALA A 222 13.30 1.10 5.72
CA ALA A 222 12.28 2.11 5.53
C ALA A 222 11.30 2.12 6.70
N VAL A 223 10.94 3.32 7.14
CA VAL A 223 9.83 3.55 8.06
C VAL A 223 8.78 4.38 7.36
N PHE A 224 7.52 4.18 7.69
CA PHE A 224 6.46 4.95 7.10
C PHE A 224 5.31 5.20 8.06
N TYR A 225 4.66 6.31 7.85
CA TYR A 225 3.35 6.61 8.41
C TYR A 225 2.34 6.69 7.27
N ARG A 226 1.17 6.10 7.47
CA ARG A 226 0.13 6.03 6.47
C ARG A 226 -1.23 6.32 7.09
N ILE A 227 -2.01 7.12 6.40
CA ILE A 227 -3.44 7.30 6.65
C ILE A 227 -4.18 6.55 5.56
N GLN A 228 -5.13 5.73 5.96
CA GLN A 228 -6.06 5.04 5.06
C GLN A 228 -7.47 5.44 5.42
N GLU A 229 -8.25 5.78 4.42
CA GLU A 229 -9.67 6.09 4.55
C GLU A 229 -10.47 5.14 3.66
N ASP A 230 -11.36 4.38 4.28
CA ASP A 230 -12.32 3.51 3.62
C ASP A 230 -13.64 4.27 3.51
N LEU A 231 -14.02 4.60 2.26
CA LEU A 231 -15.22 5.37 1.93
C LEU A 231 -16.41 4.40 1.82
N LYS A 232 -17.22 4.32 2.86
CA LYS A 232 -18.36 3.40 2.94
C LYS A 232 -19.69 4.01 2.48
N GLY A 233 -19.66 5.05 1.65
CA GLY A 233 -20.86 5.70 1.14
C GLY A 233 -21.70 6.34 2.26
N ILE A 234 -22.94 5.90 2.43
CA ILE A 234 -23.89 6.47 3.41
C ILE A 234 -23.45 6.21 4.87
N GLU A 235 -22.73 5.12 5.13
CA GLU A 235 -22.26 4.75 6.47
C GLU A 235 -21.08 5.62 6.98
N GLY A 236 -20.55 6.49 6.13
CA GLY A 236 -19.46 7.41 6.47
C GLY A 236 -18.09 6.90 6.07
N THR A 237 -17.06 7.45 6.70
CA THR A 237 -15.66 7.14 6.41
C THR A 237 -15.00 6.50 7.62
N VAL A 238 -14.37 5.35 7.43
CA VAL A 238 -13.51 4.72 8.44
C VAL A 238 -12.06 5.10 8.18
N SER A 239 -11.43 5.78 9.12
CA SER A 239 -10.04 6.21 9.03
C SER A 239 -9.15 5.35 9.90
N LYS A 240 -7.99 4.95 9.36
CA LYS A 240 -6.96 4.18 10.06
C LYS A 240 -5.61 4.86 9.93
N SER A 241 -4.88 4.90 11.03
CA SER A 241 -3.48 5.30 11.07
C SER A 241 -2.60 4.06 11.06
N ILE A 242 -1.55 4.04 10.27
CA ILE A 242 -0.68 2.88 10.12
C ILE A 242 0.77 3.33 10.27
N ILE A 243 1.47 2.73 11.21
CA ILE A 243 2.92 2.86 11.34
C ILE A 243 3.55 1.60 10.77
N GLY A 244 4.61 1.74 9.99
CA GLY A 244 5.22 0.55 9.43
C GLY A 244 6.73 0.64 9.27
N PHE A 245 7.30 -0.55 9.21
CA PHE A 245 8.71 -0.81 8.99
C PHE A 245 8.88 -1.78 7.83
N LYS A 246 9.87 -1.54 6.98
CA LYS A 246 10.24 -2.46 5.91
C LYS A 246 11.76 -2.58 5.83
N TYR A 247 12.23 -3.82 5.82
CA TYR A 247 13.60 -4.16 5.46
C TYR A 247 13.61 -4.79 4.06
N SER A 248 14.58 -4.44 3.22
CA SER A 248 14.79 -5.11 1.94
C SER A 248 16.26 -5.31 1.64
N TYR A 249 16.59 -6.50 1.12
CA TYR A 249 17.92 -6.89 0.69
C TYR A 249 17.92 -7.14 -0.82
N GLY A 250 18.88 -6.59 -1.54
CA GLY A 250 18.98 -6.70 -3.00
C GLY A 250 20.12 -7.62 -3.42
N LEU A 251 19.79 -8.58 -4.29
CA LEU A 251 20.72 -9.43 -5.01
C LEU A 251 20.76 -8.99 -6.46
N ASP A 252 21.95 -8.79 -7.00
CA ASP A 252 22.16 -8.35 -8.38
C ASP A 252 23.02 -9.39 -9.11
N PHE A 253 22.41 -10.10 -10.06
CA PHE A 253 23.06 -11.12 -10.89
C PHE A 253 23.49 -10.60 -12.27
N THR A 254 23.41 -9.30 -12.49
CA THR A 254 23.81 -8.68 -13.77
C THR A 254 25.27 -8.19 -13.75
N LYS A 255 25.98 -8.40 -12.64
CA LYS A 255 27.38 -8.00 -12.44
C LYS A 255 28.33 -9.14 -12.66
#